data_83482a71a5ce3f15cb24e5492d6a1c56
#
_entry.id   83482a71a5ce3f15cb24e5492d6a1c56
#
_cell.length_a   1.000
_cell.length_b   1.000
_cell.length_c   1.000
_cell.angle_alpha   90.00
_cell.angle_beta   90.00
_cell.angle_gamma   90.00
#
_symmetry.space_group_name_H-M   'P 1'
#
loop_
_entity.id
_entity.type
_entity.pdbx_description
1 polymer ?
#
loop_
_entity_poly.entity_id
_entity_poly.type
_entity_poly.pdbx_seq_one_letter_code
_entity_poly.pdbx_strand_id
1 'polypeptide(L)'
;HIIHHYEIAAEEARAVARLIAVQSARSLEKMPGVSRRRVDTLPLACLALDRLLAVLKPRSVVFSAFGLREGFYYSRLGEAERARHPLIAFAEEQGAGWRRFDLEPSEIFDWLTPVFASENETERVLRTAACHLSDISWDDHPDYRAEQAYVRVLHLPAPGMSHRERAVLAMTLAYRYKSDPRAVMLDTALRLADGRGRTFARRLGACLRLAYNLSGGAPGLLTQVRLRRVERELRLIVPSTANGSLGDVTARRLENAADAFDLRPVIVTGA
;
A
#
# COMPACT_ATOMS: atom_id res chain seq x y z
N HIS A 1 -2.37 2.29 16.08
CA HIS A 1 -2.65 3.14 14.89
C HIS A 1 -1.39 3.96 14.57
N ILE A 2 -1.07 4.06 13.27
CA ILE A 2 0.02 4.92 12.82
C ILE A 2 -0.48 6.36 12.81
N ILE A 3 0.25 7.24 13.52
CA ILE A 3 -0.10 8.67 13.60
C ILE A 3 0.33 9.40 12.32
N HIS A 4 1.40 8.94 11.66
CA HIS A 4 1.92 9.58 10.46
C HIS A 4 0.86 9.59 9.34
N HIS A 5 0.63 10.77 8.77
CA HIS A 5 -0.44 11.07 7.81
C HIS A 5 -1.88 10.86 8.33
N TYR A 6 -2.08 10.84 9.66
CA TYR A 6 -3.42 10.91 10.20
C TYR A 6 -3.98 12.32 9.96
N GLU A 7 -5.09 12.39 9.27
CA GLU A 7 -5.73 13.64 8.88
C GLU A 7 -7.10 13.76 9.54
N ILE A 8 -7.39 14.94 10.10
CA ILE A 8 -8.70 15.30 10.65
C ILE A 8 -9.13 16.68 10.17
N ALA A 9 -10.42 16.95 10.14
CA ALA A 9 -10.93 18.29 9.85
C ALA A 9 -10.41 19.29 10.88
N ALA A 10 -10.09 20.51 10.44
CA ALA A 10 -9.54 21.53 11.35
C ALA A 10 -10.52 21.91 12.47
N GLU A 11 -11.83 21.88 12.20
CA GLU A 11 -12.86 22.11 13.23
C GLU A 11 -12.88 21.03 14.29
N GLU A 12 -12.72 19.75 13.89
CA GLU A 12 -12.62 18.62 14.80
C GLU A 12 -11.34 18.75 15.66
N ALA A 13 -10.20 19.08 15.03
CA ALA A 13 -8.95 19.32 15.75
C ALA A 13 -9.10 20.42 16.80
N ARG A 14 -9.79 21.52 16.45
CA ARG A 14 -10.08 22.61 17.37
C ARG A 14 -11.00 22.19 18.51
N ALA A 15 -12.06 21.42 18.22
CA ALA A 15 -12.97 20.93 19.24
C ALA A 15 -12.24 20.04 20.27
N VAL A 16 -11.41 19.11 19.79
CA VAL A 16 -10.58 18.25 20.65
C VAL A 16 -9.56 19.08 21.45
N ALA A 17 -8.87 20.05 20.81
CA ALA A 17 -7.92 20.92 21.49
C ALA A 17 -8.56 21.71 22.63
N ARG A 18 -9.73 22.30 22.41
CA ARG A 18 -10.49 23.02 23.45
C ARG A 18 -10.93 22.09 24.57
N LEU A 19 -11.41 20.89 24.23
CA LEU A 19 -11.81 19.89 25.23
C LEU A 19 -10.62 19.54 26.15
N ILE A 20 -9.43 19.32 25.59
CA ILE A 20 -8.22 18.98 26.35
C ILE A 20 -7.74 20.18 27.16
N ALA A 21 -7.80 21.40 26.61
CA ALA A 21 -7.32 22.61 27.26
C ALA A 21 -8.02 22.94 28.61
N VAL A 22 -9.25 22.46 28.80
CA VAL A 22 -10.02 22.70 30.03
C VAL A 22 -9.97 21.53 31.01
N GLN A 23 -9.27 20.44 30.67
CA GLN A 23 -9.19 19.28 31.56
C GLN A 23 -8.24 19.53 32.74
N SER A 24 -8.57 18.93 33.89
CA SER A 24 -7.66 18.90 35.03
C SER A 24 -6.50 17.90 34.77
N ALA A 25 -5.35 18.16 35.44
CA ALA A 25 -4.21 17.23 35.39
C ALA A 25 -4.61 15.79 35.72
N ARG A 26 -5.44 15.59 36.74
CA ARG A 26 -5.97 14.28 37.16
C ARG A 26 -6.83 13.60 36.07
N SER A 27 -7.58 14.39 35.29
CA SER A 27 -8.38 13.89 34.17
C SER A 27 -7.45 13.46 33.04
N LEU A 28 -6.44 14.28 32.71
CA LEU A 28 -5.49 14.01 31.64
C LEU A 28 -4.61 12.78 31.92
N GLU A 29 -4.22 12.54 33.19
CA GLU A 29 -3.47 11.33 33.57
C GLU A 29 -4.23 10.02 33.29
N LYS A 30 -5.55 10.07 33.29
CA LYS A 30 -6.41 8.90 33.02
C LYS A 30 -6.70 8.70 31.53
N MET A 31 -6.37 9.67 30.68
CA MET A 31 -6.64 9.59 29.26
C MET A 31 -5.63 8.65 28.57
N PRO A 32 -6.09 7.64 27.83
CA PRO A 32 -5.21 6.77 27.06
C PRO A 32 -4.37 7.58 26.06
N GLY A 33 -3.06 7.33 26.02
CA GLY A 33 -2.13 8.02 25.11
C GLY A 33 -1.54 9.32 25.64
N VAL A 34 -2.00 9.84 26.77
CA VAL A 34 -1.40 11.02 27.42
C VAL A 34 -0.20 10.58 28.27
N SER A 35 0.99 11.07 27.92
CA SER A 35 2.20 10.85 28.71
C SER A 35 2.17 11.71 29.98
N ARG A 36 2.47 11.12 31.14
CA ARG A 36 2.59 11.84 32.43
C ARG A 36 3.50 13.06 32.34
N ARG A 37 4.57 13.01 31.55
CA ARG A 37 5.52 14.12 31.36
C ARG A 37 4.90 15.32 30.62
N ARG A 38 3.76 15.15 29.97
CA ARG A 38 3.09 16.18 29.17
C ARG A 38 1.81 16.71 29.82
N VAL A 39 1.39 16.16 30.95
CA VAL A 39 0.13 16.54 31.61
C VAL A 39 0.05 18.02 31.87
N ASP A 40 1.12 18.63 32.37
CA ASP A 40 1.15 20.07 32.71
C ASP A 40 1.23 20.99 31.49
N THR A 41 1.83 20.53 30.41
CA THR A 41 2.05 21.35 29.20
C THR A 41 1.00 21.13 28.13
N LEU A 42 0.28 20.00 28.17
CA LEU A 42 -0.68 19.62 27.14
C LEU A 42 -1.86 20.60 27.00
N PRO A 43 -2.47 21.13 28.11
CA PRO A 43 -3.52 22.12 28.01
C PRO A 43 -3.06 23.39 27.30
N LEU A 44 -1.86 23.86 27.63
CA LEU A 44 -1.26 25.04 26.99
C LEU A 44 -0.96 24.82 25.51
N ALA A 45 -0.42 23.65 25.17
CA ALA A 45 -0.17 23.27 23.78
C ALA A 45 -1.49 23.22 22.98
N CYS A 46 -2.54 22.65 23.56
CA CYS A 46 -3.87 22.60 22.93
C CYS A 46 -4.49 24.01 22.77
N LEU A 47 -4.33 24.89 23.73
CA LEU A 47 -4.77 26.28 23.63
C LEU A 47 -4.03 27.01 22.50
N ALA A 48 -2.71 26.83 22.41
CA ALA A 48 -1.90 27.40 21.34
C ALA A 48 -2.32 26.87 19.97
N LEU A 49 -2.58 25.55 19.87
CA LEU A 49 -3.05 24.93 18.64
C LEU A 49 -4.44 25.48 18.21
N ASP A 50 -5.40 25.60 19.15
CA ASP A 50 -6.72 26.18 18.81
C ASP A 50 -6.57 27.62 18.28
N ARG A 51 -5.72 28.44 18.89
CA ARG A 51 -5.46 29.79 18.42
C ARG A 51 -4.79 29.84 17.07
N LEU A 52 -3.81 28.99 16.82
CA LEU A 52 -3.12 28.86 15.54
C LEU A 52 -4.12 28.47 14.43
N LEU A 53 -4.94 27.46 14.67
CA LEU A 53 -5.96 27.00 13.72
C LEU A 53 -7.05 28.06 13.48
N ALA A 54 -7.40 28.85 14.51
CA ALA A 54 -8.35 29.96 14.36
C ALA A 54 -7.84 31.07 13.45
N VAL A 55 -6.54 31.33 13.45
CA VAL A 55 -5.89 32.36 12.62
C VAL A 55 -5.65 31.87 11.21
N LEU A 56 -5.07 30.67 11.06
CA LEU A 56 -4.68 30.09 9.77
C LEU A 56 -5.87 29.57 8.96
N LYS A 57 -6.96 29.18 9.62
CA LYS A 57 -8.19 28.63 9.01
C LYS A 57 -7.91 27.53 7.96
N PRO A 58 -7.08 26.51 8.26
CA PRO A 58 -6.84 25.43 7.34
C PRO A 58 -8.12 24.58 7.18
N ARG A 59 -8.17 23.76 6.12
CA ARG A 59 -9.26 22.79 5.93
C ARG A 59 -9.10 21.57 6.84
N SER A 60 -7.85 21.09 6.95
CA SER A 60 -7.51 19.92 7.74
C SER A 60 -6.19 20.08 8.48
N VAL A 61 -5.98 19.21 9.45
CA VAL A 61 -4.73 19.05 10.19
C VAL A 61 -4.20 17.66 9.91
N VAL A 62 -2.97 17.57 9.42
CA VAL A 62 -2.26 16.31 9.14
C VAL A 62 -1.17 16.14 10.19
N PHE A 63 -1.19 14.99 10.86
CA PHE A 63 -0.19 14.66 11.87
C PHE A 63 1.02 14.00 11.23
N SER A 64 2.22 14.42 11.61
CA SER A 64 3.47 13.81 11.17
C SER A 64 4.18 13.13 12.33
N ALA A 65 4.67 11.91 12.12
CA ALA A 65 5.61 11.26 13.02
C ALA A 65 7.03 11.81 12.85
N PHE A 66 7.30 12.50 11.74
CA PHE A 66 8.59 13.13 11.47
C PHE A 66 8.58 14.58 11.98
N GLY A 67 9.67 14.96 12.62
CA GLY A 67 9.86 16.26 13.20
C GLY A 67 11.03 17.04 12.60
N LEU A 68 11.55 17.98 13.38
CA LEU A 68 12.65 18.86 12.96
C LEU A 68 13.93 18.10 12.58
N ARG A 69 14.23 16.99 13.27
CA ARG A 69 15.44 16.20 13.00
C ARG A 69 15.37 15.54 11.61
N GLU A 70 14.27 14.91 11.32
CA GLU A 70 14.02 14.25 10.04
C GLU A 70 14.02 15.28 8.90
N GLY A 71 13.40 16.46 9.13
CA GLY A 71 13.44 17.57 8.19
C GLY A 71 14.86 18.11 7.94
N PHE A 72 15.69 18.16 8.97
CA PHE A 72 17.09 18.56 8.83
C PHE A 72 17.88 17.55 7.98
N TYR A 73 17.75 16.25 8.25
CA TYR A 73 18.40 15.22 7.43
C TYR A 73 17.92 15.27 5.98
N TYR A 74 16.61 15.39 5.77
CA TYR A 74 16.03 15.52 4.44
C TYR A 74 16.60 16.72 3.68
N SER A 75 16.81 17.85 4.34
CA SER A 75 17.39 19.05 3.73
C SER A 75 18.85 18.87 3.26
N ARG A 76 19.54 17.84 3.76
CA ARG A 76 20.93 17.50 3.39
C ARG A 76 21.03 16.49 2.26
N LEU A 77 19.92 15.86 1.89
CA LEU A 77 19.89 14.97 0.73
C LEU A 77 20.16 15.76 -0.56
N GLY A 78 20.80 15.11 -1.53
CA GLY A 78 20.96 15.65 -2.87
C GLY A 78 19.61 15.92 -3.55
N GLU A 79 19.62 16.77 -4.56
CA GLU A 79 18.38 17.16 -5.27
C GLU A 79 17.70 15.94 -5.91
N ALA A 80 18.46 15.04 -6.51
CA ALA A 80 17.94 13.81 -7.12
C ALA A 80 17.20 12.92 -6.10
N GLU A 81 17.76 12.74 -4.88
CA GLU A 81 17.11 11.95 -3.83
C GLU A 81 15.87 12.65 -3.29
N ARG A 82 15.89 13.97 -3.14
CA ARG A 82 14.71 14.73 -2.69
C ARG A 82 13.57 14.73 -3.71
N ALA A 83 13.87 14.57 -5.00
CA ALA A 83 12.89 14.50 -6.07
C ALA A 83 12.20 13.12 -6.15
N ARG A 84 12.77 12.08 -5.54
CA ARG A 84 12.16 10.74 -5.53
C ARG A 84 10.89 10.73 -4.69
N HIS A 85 9.90 9.96 -5.14
CA HIS A 85 8.69 9.76 -4.35
C HIS A 85 9.02 8.99 -3.06
N PRO A 86 8.71 9.52 -1.85
CA PRO A 86 9.18 8.93 -0.59
C PRO A 86 8.73 7.48 -0.38
N LEU A 87 7.49 7.14 -0.77
CA LEU A 87 6.98 5.77 -0.66
C LEU A 87 7.76 4.81 -1.58
N ILE A 88 8.12 5.23 -2.79
CA ILE A 88 8.86 4.38 -3.73
C ILE A 88 10.26 4.13 -3.19
N ALA A 89 10.98 5.17 -2.78
CA ALA A 89 12.31 5.04 -2.20
C ALA A 89 12.32 4.11 -0.97
N PHE A 90 11.32 4.26 -0.09
CA PHE A 90 11.14 3.39 1.06
C PHE A 90 10.86 1.93 0.64
N ALA A 91 9.98 1.72 -0.34
CA ALA A 91 9.61 0.38 -0.81
C ALA A 91 10.78 -0.35 -1.48
N GLU A 92 11.62 0.37 -2.23
CA GLU A 92 12.85 -0.17 -2.82
C GLU A 92 13.82 -0.65 -1.76
N GLU A 93 14.11 0.18 -0.75
CA GLU A 93 15.04 -0.15 0.33
C GLU A 93 14.52 -1.34 1.16
N GLN A 94 13.28 -1.29 1.60
CA GLN A 94 12.69 -2.37 2.41
C GLN A 94 12.49 -3.65 1.60
N GLY A 95 12.00 -3.53 0.36
CA GLY A 95 11.76 -4.67 -0.53
C GLY A 95 13.03 -5.44 -0.87
N ALA A 96 14.18 -4.77 -0.98
CA ALA A 96 15.46 -5.42 -1.22
C ALA A 96 15.82 -6.43 -0.09
N GLY A 97 15.46 -6.10 1.18
CA GLY A 97 15.69 -6.98 2.32
C GLY A 97 14.74 -8.20 2.40
N TRP A 98 13.61 -8.16 1.70
CA TRP A 98 12.60 -9.23 1.72
C TRP A 98 12.54 -10.05 0.44
N ARG A 99 13.34 -9.70 -0.56
CA ARG A 99 13.35 -10.43 -1.83
C ARG A 99 13.72 -11.90 -1.63
N ARG A 100 12.87 -12.78 -2.10
CA ARG A 100 13.09 -14.22 -2.06
C ARG A 100 14.09 -14.70 -3.13
N PHE A 101 13.99 -14.11 -4.33
CA PHE A 101 14.78 -14.45 -5.50
C PHE A 101 15.20 -13.19 -6.25
N ASP A 102 15.98 -13.33 -7.30
CA ASP A 102 16.50 -12.23 -8.10
C ASP A 102 15.50 -11.65 -9.12
N LEU A 103 14.18 -11.92 -8.93
CA LEU A 103 13.14 -11.30 -9.75
C LEU A 103 13.10 -9.80 -9.45
N GLU A 104 13.43 -9.00 -10.45
CA GLU A 104 13.43 -7.56 -10.31
C GLU A 104 11.99 -7.00 -10.26
N PRO A 105 11.66 -6.11 -9.32
CA PRO A 105 10.35 -5.48 -9.24
C PRO A 105 9.95 -4.72 -10.51
N SER A 106 10.92 -4.19 -11.25
CA SER A 106 10.72 -3.56 -12.56
C SER A 106 10.18 -4.54 -13.60
N GLU A 107 10.65 -5.79 -13.63
CA GLU A 107 10.13 -6.81 -14.54
C GLU A 107 8.64 -7.07 -14.30
N ILE A 108 8.24 -7.15 -13.02
CA ILE A 108 6.82 -7.30 -12.67
C ILE A 108 6.02 -6.05 -13.07
N PHE A 109 6.56 -4.86 -12.77
CA PHE A 109 5.93 -3.59 -13.09
C PHE A 109 5.68 -3.45 -14.59
N ASP A 110 6.69 -3.72 -15.42
CA ASP A 110 6.61 -3.62 -16.88
C ASP A 110 5.63 -4.66 -17.45
N TRP A 111 5.66 -5.88 -16.92
CA TRP A 111 4.74 -6.94 -17.33
C TRP A 111 3.26 -6.59 -17.05
N LEU A 112 2.99 -5.87 -15.97
CA LEU A 112 1.64 -5.43 -15.59
C LEU A 112 1.19 -4.17 -16.31
N THR A 113 2.10 -3.35 -16.83
CA THR A 113 1.79 -2.03 -17.42
C THR A 113 0.69 -2.06 -18.47
N PRO A 114 0.62 -3.03 -19.42
CA PRO A 114 -0.45 -3.07 -20.43
C PRO A 114 -1.85 -3.26 -19.85
N VAL A 115 -1.97 -3.82 -18.64
CA VAL A 115 -3.27 -4.09 -17.99
C VAL A 115 -3.72 -2.91 -17.13
N PHE A 116 -2.79 -2.07 -16.69
CA PHE A 116 -3.02 -0.90 -15.84
C PHE A 116 -2.90 0.44 -16.59
N ALA A 117 -3.08 0.46 -17.92
CA ALA A 117 -2.91 1.65 -18.75
C ALA A 117 -3.82 2.86 -18.36
N SER A 118 -4.91 2.63 -17.59
CA SER A 118 -5.83 3.67 -17.12
C SER A 118 -5.61 4.07 -15.65
N GLU A 119 -4.51 3.67 -15.05
CA GLU A 119 -4.16 4.05 -13.68
C GLU A 119 -3.84 5.55 -13.59
N ASN A 120 -4.19 6.17 -12.46
CA ASN A 120 -3.74 7.52 -12.15
C ASN A 120 -2.37 7.50 -11.46
N GLU A 121 -1.79 8.68 -11.18
CA GLU A 121 -0.46 8.80 -10.58
C GLU A 121 -0.38 8.11 -9.21
N THR A 122 -1.38 8.27 -8.35
CA THR A 122 -1.43 7.60 -7.05
C THR A 122 -1.44 6.08 -7.20
N GLU A 123 -2.25 5.55 -8.12
CA GLU A 123 -2.31 4.12 -8.41
C GLU A 123 -0.97 3.60 -8.97
N ARG A 124 -0.32 4.38 -9.82
CA ARG A 124 1.01 4.06 -10.34
C ARG A 124 2.05 3.97 -9.22
N VAL A 125 2.09 4.94 -8.33
CA VAL A 125 2.97 4.93 -7.15
C VAL A 125 2.70 3.69 -6.28
N LEU A 126 1.43 3.37 -6.01
CA LEU A 126 1.04 2.20 -5.23
C LEU A 126 1.42 0.89 -5.94
N ARG A 127 1.28 0.82 -7.27
CA ARG A 127 1.70 -0.34 -8.06
C ARG A 127 3.21 -0.54 -8.00
N THR A 128 3.99 0.53 -8.14
CA THR A 128 5.44 0.48 -7.98
C THR A 128 5.82 -0.04 -6.60
N ALA A 129 5.27 0.55 -5.55
CA ALA A 129 5.53 0.12 -4.17
C ALA A 129 5.10 -1.34 -3.93
N ALA A 130 3.97 -1.78 -4.49
CA ALA A 130 3.49 -3.16 -4.37
C ALA A 130 4.42 -4.16 -5.07
N CYS A 131 5.02 -3.81 -6.21
CA CYS A 131 6.01 -4.65 -6.87
C CYS A 131 7.24 -4.86 -6.00
N HIS A 132 7.77 -3.78 -5.39
CA HIS A 132 8.92 -3.87 -4.48
C HIS A 132 8.63 -4.66 -3.20
N LEU A 133 7.43 -4.51 -2.63
CA LEU A 133 7.03 -5.12 -1.37
C LEU A 133 6.36 -6.50 -1.53
N SER A 134 6.28 -7.03 -2.74
CA SER A 134 5.52 -8.25 -3.05
C SER A 134 5.93 -9.47 -2.24
N ASP A 135 7.17 -9.55 -1.81
CA ASP A 135 7.70 -10.68 -1.02
C ASP A 135 7.75 -10.43 0.49
N ILE A 136 7.07 -9.38 0.99
CA ILE A 136 7.09 -8.95 2.41
C ILE A 136 6.80 -10.04 3.44
N SER A 137 6.16 -11.12 3.03
CA SER A 137 5.76 -12.24 3.91
C SER A 137 6.04 -13.61 3.28
N TRP A 138 7.04 -13.69 2.40
CA TRP A 138 7.33 -14.96 1.72
C TRP A 138 7.85 -16.04 2.68
N ASP A 139 8.54 -15.64 3.74
CA ASP A 139 9.15 -16.48 4.77
C ASP A 139 8.15 -16.91 5.87
N ASP A 140 6.99 -16.28 5.96
CA ASP A 140 5.93 -16.71 6.86
C ASP A 140 5.31 -18.05 6.42
N HIS A 141 4.65 -18.73 7.35
CA HIS A 141 3.89 -19.94 7.03
C HIS A 141 2.79 -19.62 5.99
N PRO A 142 2.58 -20.45 4.94
CA PRO A 142 1.65 -20.19 3.85
C PRO A 142 0.23 -19.78 4.26
N ASP A 143 -0.29 -20.36 5.35
CA ASP A 143 -1.64 -20.08 5.83
C ASP A 143 -1.80 -18.67 6.39
N TYR A 144 -0.71 -18.07 6.89
CA TYR A 144 -0.72 -16.75 7.53
C TYR A 144 -0.13 -15.63 6.68
N ARG A 145 0.49 -15.94 5.54
CA ARG A 145 1.15 -14.93 4.68
C ARG A 145 0.29 -13.74 4.33
N ALA A 146 -0.98 -13.98 4.01
CA ALA A 146 -1.90 -12.90 3.62
C ALA A 146 -2.17 -11.95 4.80
N GLU A 147 -2.39 -12.50 6.00
CA GLU A 147 -2.62 -11.73 7.21
C GLU A 147 -1.35 -10.97 7.63
N GLN A 148 -0.21 -11.65 7.61
CA GLN A 148 1.06 -11.03 7.97
C GLN A 148 1.45 -9.91 7.00
N ALA A 149 1.29 -10.11 5.68
CA ALA A 149 1.50 -9.06 4.70
C ALA A 149 0.61 -7.85 4.93
N TYR A 150 -0.67 -8.07 5.21
CA TYR A 150 -1.63 -7.03 5.53
C TYR A 150 -1.21 -6.23 6.77
N VAL A 151 -0.94 -6.91 7.88
CA VAL A 151 -0.57 -6.29 9.16
C VAL A 151 0.77 -5.55 9.04
N ARG A 152 1.76 -6.16 8.39
CA ARG A 152 3.06 -5.51 8.16
C ARG A 152 2.90 -4.20 7.40
N VAL A 153 2.15 -4.17 6.30
CA VAL A 153 1.93 -2.94 5.51
C VAL A 153 1.18 -1.88 6.30
N LEU A 154 0.18 -2.27 7.10
CA LEU A 154 -0.53 -1.32 7.95
C LEU A 154 0.39 -0.64 8.98
N HIS A 155 1.45 -1.31 9.42
CA HIS A 155 2.38 -0.80 10.43
C HIS A 155 3.71 -0.31 9.85
N LEU A 156 3.93 -0.39 8.53
CA LEU A 156 5.14 0.15 7.92
C LEU A 156 5.28 1.65 8.22
N PRO A 157 6.45 2.11 8.71
CA PRO A 157 6.72 3.53 8.92
C PRO A 157 7.02 4.26 7.59
N ALA A 158 6.30 3.89 6.52
CA ALA A 158 6.53 4.41 5.18
C ALA A 158 6.06 5.88 5.07
N PRO A 159 6.92 6.80 4.62
CA PRO A 159 6.55 8.18 4.33
C PRO A 159 5.76 8.30 3.01
N GLY A 160 5.13 9.45 2.81
CA GLY A 160 4.48 9.78 1.53
C GLY A 160 3.25 8.94 1.19
N MET A 161 2.58 8.38 2.20
CA MET A 161 1.42 7.51 2.04
C MET A 161 0.32 7.88 3.04
N SER A 162 -0.85 8.27 2.55
CA SER A 162 -2.04 8.50 3.36
C SER A 162 -2.58 7.21 3.96
N HIS A 163 -3.47 7.30 4.95
CA HIS A 163 -4.14 6.12 5.52
C HIS A 163 -4.98 5.36 4.49
N ARG A 164 -5.58 6.07 3.51
CA ARG A 164 -6.30 5.45 2.40
C ARG A 164 -5.38 4.64 1.50
N GLU A 165 -4.28 5.22 1.07
CA GLU A 165 -3.28 4.56 0.24
C GLU A 165 -2.64 3.37 0.96
N ARG A 166 -2.38 3.51 2.25
CA ARG A 166 -1.91 2.42 3.12
C ARG A 166 -2.89 1.25 3.14
N ALA A 167 -4.18 1.55 3.25
CA ALA A 167 -5.23 0.53 3.21
C ALA A 167 -5.27 -0.20 1.87
N VAL A 168 -5.17 0.55 0.75
CA VAL A 168 -5.11 -0.02 -0.60
C VAL A 168 -3.88 -0.92 -0.77
N LEU A 169 -2.70 -0.46 -0.37
CA LEU A 169 -1.46 -1.24 -0.46
C LEU A 169 -1.51 -2.51 0.41
N ALA A 170 -2.04 -2.40 1.65
CA ALA A 170 -2.20 -3.53 2.55
C ALA A 170 -3.15 -4.59 1.97
N MET A 171 -4.29 -4.19 1.42
CA MET A 171 -5.21 -5.10 0.72
C MET A 171 -4.56 -5.72 -0.51
N THR A 172 -3.81 -4.95 -1.30
CA THR A 172 -3.11 -5.44 -2.49
C THR A 172 -2.18 -6.61 -2.13
N LEU A 173 -1.35 -6.45 -1.09
CA LEU A 173 -0.40 -7.48 -0.69
C LEU A 173 -1.09 -8.66 0.02
N ALA A 174 -2.20 -8.45 0.72
CA ALA A 174 -3.04 -9.55 1.19
C ALA A 174 -3.58 -10.40 0.01
N TYR A 175 -4.15 -9.75 -1.02
CA TYR A 175 -4.68 -10.43 -2.21
C TYR A 175 -3.58 -11.11 -3.05
N ARG A 176 -2.36 -10.61 -3.01
CA ARG A 176 -1.20 -11.28 -3.61
C ARG A 176 -0.99 -12.68 -3.02
N TYR A 177 -1.27 -12.88 -1.73
CA TYR A 177 -1.11 -14.18 -1.06
C TYR A 177 -2.41 -15.00 -1.01
N LYS A 178 -3.58 -14.36 -0.85
CA LYS A 178 -4.88 -15.04 -0.75
C LYS A 178 -5.97 -14.29 -1.52
N SER A 179 -6.78 -15.03 -2.25
CA SER A 179 -7.80 -14.42 -3.16
C SER A 179 -9.12 -14.08 -2.49
N ASP A 180 -9.29 -14.25 -1.18
CA ASP A 180 -10.56 -14.02 -0.53
C ASP A 180 -10.77 -12.53 -0.19
N PRO A 181 -11.65 -11.81 -0.93
CA PRO A 181 -11.93 -10.41 -0.67
C PRO A 181 -12.83 -10.18 0.55
N ARG A 182 -13.38 -11.24 1.15
CA ARG A 182 -14.30 -11.19 2.29
C ARG A 182 -13.63 -11.51 3.62
N ALA A 183 -12.30 -11.63 3.64
CA ALA A 183 -11.59 -11.90 4.88
C ALA A 183 -11.85 -10.79 5.90
N VAL A 184 -12.34 -11.17 7.09
CA VAL A 184 -12.67 -10.25 8.20
C VAL A 184 -11.50 -9.34 8.57
N MET A 185 -10.27 -9.81 8.38
CA MET A 185 -9.06 -8.99 8.63
C MET A 185 -9.01 -7.71 7.79
N LEU A 186 -9.69 -7.65 6.63
CA LEU A 186 -9.66 -6.49 5.72
C LEU A 186 -10.67 -5.40 6.08
N ASP A 187 -11.56 -5.60 7.05
CA ASP A 187 -12.65 -4.68 7.38
C ASP A 187 -12.20 -3.24 7.60
N THR A 188 -11.09 -3.05 8.31
CA THR A 188 -10.56 -1.70 8.57
C THR A 188 -10.09 -1.03 7.28
N ALA A 189 -9.37 -1.74 6.44
CA ALA A 189 -8.89 -1.21 5.17
C ALA A 189 -10.05 -0.97 4.19
N LEU A 190 -11.04 -1.86 4.17
CA LEU A 190 -12.24 -1.70 3.35
C LEU A 190 -13.04 -0.44 3.72
N ARG A 191 -13.08 -0.05 4.99
CA ARG A 191 -13.72 1.21 5.41
C ARG A 191 -12.92 2.45 5.02
N LEU A 192 -11.59 2.37 5.01
CA LEU A 192 -10.71 3.49 4.66
C LEU A 192 -10.60 3.71 3.15
N ALA A 193 -10.58 2.65 2.36
CA ALA A 193 -10.47 2.72 0.91
C ALA A 193 -11.84 3.00 0.27
N ASP A 194 -11.85 3.85 -0.74
CA ASP A 194 -13.03 4.05 -1.60
C ASP A 194 -13.23 2.89 -2.59
N GLY A 195 -14.32 2.93 -3.35
CA GLY A 195 -14.66 1.88 -4.32
C GLY A 195 -13.59 1.66 -5.38
N ARG A 196 -12.95 2.75 -5.86
CA ARG A 196 -11.86 2.69 -6.83
C ARG A 196 -10.62 2.02 -6.23
N GLY A 197 -10.21 2.43 -5.03
CA GLY A 197 -9.07 1.85 -4.33
C GLY A 197 -9.25 0.36 -4.01
N ARG A 198 -10.45 -0.06 -3.60
CA ARG A 198 -10.79 -1.48 -3.37
C ARG A 198 -10.65 -2.30 -4.64
N THR A 199 -11.20 -1.79 -5.75
CA THR A 199 -11.13 -2.44 -7.06
C THR A 199 -9.68 -2.54 -7.54
N PHE A 200 -8.91 -1.47 -7.41
CA PHE A 200 -7.50 -1.44 -7.76
C PHE A 200 -6.70 -2.46 -6.94
N ALA A 201 -6.89 -2.50 -5.61
CA ALA A 201 -6.20 -3.46 -4.74
C ALA A 201 -6.48 -4.92 -5.15
N ARG A 202 -7.74 -5.27 -5.44
CA ARG A 202 -8.13 -6.62 -5.89
C ARG A 202 -7.47 -6.97 -7.22
N ARG A 203 -7.51 -6.06 -8.19
CA ARG A 203 -6.90 -6.24 -9.51
C ARG A 203 -5.40 -6.43 -9.43
N LEU A 204 -4.72 -5.53 -8.76
CA LEU A 204 -3.27 -5.58 -8.63
C LEU A 204 -2.80 -6.80 -7.84
N GLY A 205 -3.44 -7.12 -6.72
CA GLY A 205 -3.09 -8.30 -5.93
C GLY A 205 -3.26 -9.62 -6.70
N ALA A 206 -4.36 -9.77 -7.46
CA ALA A 206 -4.58 -10.94 -8.30
C ALA A 206 -3.54 -11.06 -9.42
N CYS A 207 -3.18 -9.94 -10.06
CA CYS A 207 -2.14 -9.91 -11.08
C CYS A 207 -0.74 -10.21 -10.53
N LEU A 208 -0.38 -9.67 -9.36
CA LEU A 208 0.86 -10.01 -8.67
C LEU A 208 0.93 -11.50 -8.35
N ARG A 209 -0.18 -12.07 -7.89
CA ARG A 209 -0.26 -13.51 -7.62
C ARG A 209 -0.05 -14.36 -8.88
N LEU A 210 -0.58 -13.94 -10.03
CA LEU A 210 -0.36 -14.58 -11.31
C LEU A 210 1.11 -14.44 -11.72
N ALA A 211 1.71 -13.25 -11.63
CA ALA A 211 3.10 -13.01 -11.97
C ALA A 211 4.06 -13.94 -11.21
N TYR A 212 3.89 -14.04 -9.89
CA TYR A 212 4.71 -14.94 -9.06
C TYR A 212 4.44 -16.43 -9.30
N ASN A 213 3.25 -16.79 -9.73
CA ASN A 213 2.97 -18.17 -10.13
C ASN A 213 3.67 -18.52 -11.45
N LEU A 214 3.70 -17.60 -12.41
CA LEU A 214 4.35 -17.77 -13.70
C LEU A 214 5.88 -17.80 -13.59
N SER A 215 6.45 -16.87 -12.82
CA SER A 215 7.89 -16.74 -12.69
C SER A 215 8.51 -17.68 -11.66
N GLY A 216 7.71 -18.15 -10.68
CA GLY A 216 8.26 -18.80 -9.49
C GLY A 216 9.23 -17.90 -8.70
N GLY A 217 9.32 -16.60 -9.04
CA GLY A 217 10.31 -15.65 -8.51
C GLY A 217 11.62 -15.61 -9.29
N ALA A 218 11.75 -16.40 -10.37
CA ALA A 218 12.95 -16.39 -11.22
C ALA A 218 12.92 -15.20 -12.20
N PRO A 219 14.07 -14.55 -12.45
CA PRO A 219 14.17 -13.45 -13.40
C PRO A 219 14.01 -13.93 -14.85
N GLY A 220 13.53 -13.04 -15.72
CA GLY A 220 13.46 -13.24 -17.15
C GLY A 220 12.29 -14.10 -17.63
N LEU A 221 11.54 -14.77 -16.76
CA LEU A 221 10.40 -15.60 -17.17
C LEU A 221 9.18 -14.76 -17.56
N LEU A 222 8.94 -13.63 -16.90
CA LEU A 222 7.83 -12.74 -17.26
C LEU A 222 8.06 -12.06 -18.62
N THR A 223 9.31 -11.88 -19.03
CA THR A 223 9.62 -11.30 -20.36
C THR A 223 9.23 -12.21 -21.50
N GLN A 224 9.12 -13.53 -21.27
CA GLN A 224 8.74 -14.53 -22.27
C GLN A 224 7.21 -14.65 -22.44
N VAL A 225 6.44 -14.14 -21.50
CA VAL A 225 4.98 -14.18 -21.51
C VAL A 225 4.42 -12.76 -21.47
N ARG A 226 3.23 -12.55 -22.03
CA ARG A 226 2.61 -11.22 -22.06
C ARG A 226 1.20 -11.28 -21.48
N LEU A 227 0.86 -10.34 -20.62
CA LEU A 227 -0.50 -10.17 -20.13
C LEU A 227 -1.10 -8.92 -20.81
N ARG A 228 -2.26 -9.08 -21.46
CA ARG A 228 -2.93 -7.98 -22.15
C ARG A 228 -4.43 -7.99 -21.90
N ARG A 229 -5.00 -6.79 -21.82
CA ARG A 229 -6.42 -6.59 -21.84
C ARG A 229 -6.86 -6.27 -23.27
N VAL A 230 -7.72 -7.10 -23.84
CA VAL A 230 -8.24 -6.92 -25.20
C VAL A 230 -9.77 -7.07 -25.13
N GLU A 231 -10.51 -6.01 -25.41
CA GLU A 231 -11.96 -5.97 -25.28
C GLU A 231 -12.48 -6.48 -23.93
N ARG A 232 -13.13 -7.64 -23.92
CA ARG A 232 -13.67 -8.30 -22.72
C ARG A 232 -12.82 -9.47 -22.24
N GLU A 233 -11.57 -9.51 -22.65
CA GLU A 233 -10.67 -10.63 -22.33
C GLU A 233 -9.42 -10.15 -21.63
N LEU A 234 -8.98 -10.94 -20.64
CA LEU A 234 -7.63 -10.87 -20.09
C LEU A 234 -6.83 -12.02 -20.75
N ARG A 235 -5.96 -11.66 -21.69
CA ARG A 235 -5.18 -12.61 -22.48
C ARG A 235 -3.80 -12.80 -21.88
N LEU A 236 -3.46 -14.06 -21.58
CA LEU A 236 -2.10 -14.50 -21.29
C LEU A 236 -1.52 -15.11 -22.57
N ILE A 237 -0.54 -14.44 -23.15
CA ILE A 237 0.13 -14.87 -24.37
C ILE A 237 1.42 -15.58 -23.99
N VAL A 238 1.56 -16.82 -24.35
CA VAL A 238 2.70 -17.69 -24.02
C VAL A 238 3.39 -18.19 -25.31
N PRO A 239 4.72 -18.40 -25.31
CA PRO A 239 5.40 -18.97 -26.46
C PRO A 239 4.92 -20.42 -26.72
N SER A 240 4.96 -20.84 -27.99
CA SER A 240 4.53 -22.21 -28.41
C SER A 240 5.29 -23.31 -27.67
N THR A 241 6.53 -23.06 -27.31
CA THR A 241 7.39 -23.98 -26.53
C THR A 241 6.91 -24.20 -25.09
N ALA A 242 6.11 -23.30 -24.54
CA ALA A 242 5.61 -23.36 -23.17
C ALA A 242 4.21 -24.01 -23.03
N ASN A 243 3.61 -24.44 -24.16
CA ASN A 243 2.20 -24.88 -24.21
C ASN A 243 1.91 -26.14 -23.36
N GLY A 244 2.91 -26.92 -22.99
CA GLY A 244 2.75 -28.10 -22.11
C GLY A 244 3.05 -27.88 -20.64
N SER A 245 3.54 -26.69 -20.26
CA SER A 245 4.00 -26.38 -18.89
C SER A 245 3.05 -25.49 -18.08
N LEU A 246 1.96 -25.01 -18.69
CA LEU A 246 0.94 -24.24 -17.98
C LEU A 246 -0.02 -25.19 -17.25
N GLY A 247 0.25 -25.41 -15.95
CA GLY A 247 -0.62 -26.25 -15.12
C GLY A 247 -1.93 -25.57 -14.72
N ASP A 248 -2.88 -26.37 -14.19
CA ASP A 248 -4.20 -25.93 -13.70
C ASP A 248 -4.12 -24.75 -12.70
N VAL A 249 -3.01 -24.64 -11.98
CA VAL A 249 -2.79 -23.55 -11.03
C VAL A 249 -2.70 -22.22 -11.77
N THR A 250 -1.97 -22.17 -12.89
CA THR A 250 -1.82 -20.94 -13.70
C THR A 250 -3.17 -20.54 -14.30
N ALA A 251 -3.93 -21.50 -14.83
CA ALA A 251 -5.28 -21.24 -15.36
C ALA A 251 -6.17 -20.62 -14.29
N ARG A 252 -6.24 -21.20 -13.09
CA ARG A 252 -7.00 -20.61 -11.95
C ARG A 252 -6.50 -19.23 -11.52
N ARG A 253 -5.19 -18.95 -11.61
CA ARG A 253 -4.67 -17.60 -11.29
C ARG A 253 -5.07 -16.59 -12.34
N LEU A 254 -5.08 -16.98 -13.61
CA LEU A 254 -5.56 -16.14 -14.70
C LEU A 254 -7.07 -15.87 -14.57
N GLU A 255 -7.87 -16.89 -14.24
CA GLU A 255 -9.31 -16.74 -13.94
C GLU A 255 -9.53 -15.71 -12.83
N ASN A 256 -8.88 -15.87 -11.68
CA ASN A 256 -8.99 -14.93 -10.57
C ASN A 256 -8.57 -13.49 -10.96
N ALA A 257 -7.55 -13.35 -11.79
CA ALA A 257 -7.14 -12.05 -12.29
C ALA A 257 -8.19 -11.47 -13.25
N ALA A 258 -8.71 -12.27 -14.18
CA ALA A 258 -9.75 -11.86 -15.11
C ALA A 258 -11.05 -11.45 -14.39
N ASP A 259 -11.50 -12.22 -13.41
CA ASP A 259 -12.65 -11.91 -12.56
C ASP A 259 -12.49 -10.58 -11.81
N ALA A 260 -11.27 -10.26 -11.39
CA ALA A 260 -11.01 -8.97 -10.74
C ALA A 260 -11.23 -7.77 -11.69
N PHE A 261 -11.12 -7.98 -12.99
CA PHE A 261 -11.37 -6.96 -14.03
C PHE A 261 -12.75 -7.08 -14.69
N ASP A 262 -13.57 -8.03 -14.29
CA ASP A 262 -14.83 -8.40 -14.97
C ASP A 262 -14.61 -8.79 -16.44
N LEU A 263 -13.53 -9.56 -16.70
CA LEU A 263 -13.09 -10.04 -18.01
C LEU A 263 -13.13 -11.57 -18.09
N ARG A 264 -13.05 -12.10 -19.32
CA ARG A 264 -12.88 -13.53 -19.56
C ARG A 264 -11.38 -13.89 -19.60
N PRO A 265 -10.95 -14.97 -18.95
CA PRO A 265 -9.57 -15.45 -19.07
C PRO A 265 -9.36 -16.15 -20.41
N VAL A 266 -8.27 -15.83 -21.10
CA VAL A 266 -7.89 -16.49 -22.36
C VAL A 266 -6.38 -16.74 -22.37
N ILE A 267 -5.99 -17.98 -22.66
CA ILE A 267 -4.59 -18.34 -22.90
C ILE A 267 -4.40 -18.43 -24.41
N VAL A 268 -3.44 -17.70 -24.95
CA VAL A 268 -3.11 -17.68 -26.37
C VAL A 268 -1.69 -18.17 -26.54
N THR A 269 -1.51 -19.17 -27.39
CA THR A 269 -0.18 -19.64 -27.80
C THR A 269 0.28 -18.73 -28.94
N GLY A 270 1.35 -17.96 -28.72
CA GLY A 270 1.98 -17.13 -29.74
C GLY A 270 3.03 -17.91 -30.51
N ALA A 271 3.24 -17.51 -31.75
CA ALA A 271 4.34 -18.04 -32.56
C ALA A 271 5.69 -17.53 -32.06
#